data_61df18d767d23c987479b0f2e095f4ba
#
_entry.id   61df18d767d23c987479b0f2e095f4ba
#
_cell.length_a   1.000
_cell.length_b   1.000
_cell.length_c   1.000
_cell.angle_alpha   90.00
_cell.angle_beta   90.00
_cell.angle_gamma   90.00
#
_symmetry.space_group_name_H-M   'P 1'
#
loop_
_entity.id
_entity.type
_entity.pdbx_description
1 polymer ?
#
loop_
_entity_poly.entity_id
_entity_poly.type
_entity_poly.pdbx_seq_one_letter_code
_entity_poly.pdbx_strand_id
1 'polypeptide(L)'
;MESFDDSRCSKIREGCEQHGLHLGLHTLSGVNIAEISPHLREAADAYLRNYIDLSVKLGAEWIVVHGGYHFTGCQKIRKQASIDRIKRAVEYAEKQNALLLLENLNGEPELAEVHYMPDNLEDTQEYFEQIQSPNLRWSFTINHAHFDPIGIKGFVEGMDMSLCEEVRVADNNGEYEIHMKPGTGNVDFGEMFRLIESSGFKGHYMNGFGSLDDMLEGREYLLERAVEQGIGINS
;
A
#
# COMPACT_ATOMS: atom_id res chain seq x y z
N MET A 1 1.55 3.37 -19.49
CA MET A 1 2.06 2.04 -19.83
C MET A 1 2.80 2.00 -21.17
N GLU A 2 2.48 2.84 -22.12
CA GLU A 2 3.18 2.93 -23.43
C GLU A 2 4.70 3.13 -23.33
N SER A 3 5.16 3.74 -22.22
CA SER A 3 6.60 3.93 -21.96
C SER A 3 7.35 2.67 -21.49
N PHE A 4 6.66 1.55 -21.27
CA PHE A 4 7.24 0.28 -20.81
C PHE A 4 7.27 -0.75 -21.94
N ASP A 5 8.07 -0.44 -22.97
CA ASP A 5 8.36 -1.40 -24.04
C ASP A 5 9.24 -2.57 -23.53
N ASP A 6 9.42 -3.59 -24.38
CA ASP A 6 10.17 -4.79 -24.00
C ASP A 6 11.62 -4.49 -23.64
N SER A 7 12.25 -3.55 -24.36
CA SER A 7 13.66 -3.17 -24.12
C SER A 7 13.84 -2.51 -22.75
N ARG A 8 12.92 -1.60 -22.38
CA ARG A 8 12.94 -0.95 -21.06
C ARG A 8 12.70 -1.94 -19.94
N CYS A 9 11.71 -2.83 -20.12
CA CYS A 9 11.41 -3.86 -19.11
C CYS A 9 12.59 -4.81 -18.91
N SER A 10 13.26 -5.24 -19.98
CA SER A 10 14.46 -6.08 -19.88
C SER A 10 15.58 -5.38 -19.11
N LYS A 11 15.85 -4.11 -19.41
CA LYS A 11 16.89 -3.33 -18.70
C LYS A 11 16.59 -3.19 -17.21
N ILE A 12 15.32 -3.01 -16.84
CA ILE A 12 14.90 -2.92 -15.42
C ILE A 12 15.16 -4.26 -14.73
N ARG A 13 14.72 -5.38 -15.31
CA ARG A 13 14.96 -6.72 -14.76
C ARG A 13 16.45 -7.02 -14.59
N GLU A 14 17.24 -6.80 -15.65
CA GLU A 14 18.68 -7.00 -15.62
C GLU A 14 19.35 -6.15 -14.53
N GLY A 15 18.90 -4.90 -14.35
CA GLY A 15 19.38 -4.02 -13.28
C GLY A 15 19.03 -4.54 -11.90
N CYS A 16 17.78 -5.00 -11.68
CA CYS A 16 17.35 -5.59 -10.40
C CYS A 16 18.16 -6.86 -10.09
N GLU A 17 18.30 -7.77 -11.06
CA GLU A 17 19.08 -9.00 -10.92
C GLU A 17 20.56 -8.71 -10.61
N GLN A 18 21.17 -7.77 -11.34
CA GLN A 18 22.58 -7.39 -11.16
C GLN A 18 22.87 -6.85 -9.76
N HIS A 19 21.91 -6.14 -9.16
CA HIS A 19 22.08 -5.49 -7.87
C HIS A 19 21.37 -6.19 -6.72
N GLY A 20 20.73 -7.34 -6.96
CA GLY A 20 19.98 -8.08 -5.94
C GLY A 20 18.79 -7.29 -5.38
N LEU A 21 18.10 -6.53 -6.24
CA LEU A 21 16.97 -5.69 -5.84
C LEU A 21 15.65 -6.41 -6.03
N HIS A 22 14.77 -6.31 -5.04
CA HIS A 22 13.37 -6.68 -5.13
C HIS A 22 12.56 -5.54 -5.77
N LEU A 23 11.62 -5.86 -6.64
CA LEU A 23 10.83 -4.88 -7.38
C LEU A 23 9.36 -5.00 -7.02
N GLY A 24 8.79 -3.93 -6.48
CA GLY A 24 7.35 -3.73 -6.35
C GLY A 24 6.86 -2.63 -7.29
N LEU A 25 5.60 -2.69 -7.65
CA LEU A 25 4.91 -1.63 -8.38
C LEU A 25 3.89 -0.94 -7.46
N HIS A 26 3.61 0.32 -7.76
CA HIS A 26 2.51 1.05 -7.14
C HIS A 26 1.60 1.61 -8.23
N THR A 27 0.29 1.40 -8.12
CA THR A 27 -0.67 1.99 -9.06
C THR A 27 -0.78 3.49 -8.86
N LEU A 28 -1.11 4.24 -9.91
CA LEU A 28 -1.28 5.69 -9.80
C LEU A 28 -2.53 6.02 -8.97
N SER A 29 -2.37 6.78 -7.90
CA SER A 29 -3.43 7.18 -6.97
C SER A 29 -4.53 8.02 -7.63
N GLY A 30 -4.21 8.74 -8.71
CA GLY A 30 -5.17 9.57 -9.45
C GLY A 30 -6.22 8.80 -10.26
N VAL A 31 -6.08 7.47 -10.42
CA VAL A 31 -7.09 6.67 -11.12
C VAL A 31 -8.07 6.08 -10.10
N ASN A 32 -9.32 6.56 -10.16
CA ASN A 32 -10.35 6.07 -9.26
C ASN A 32 -10.85 4.68 -9.66
N ILE A 33 -10.40 3.65 -8.96
CA ILE A 33 -10.88 2.28 -9.20
C ILE A 33 -12.27 2.01 -8.62
N ALA A 34 -12.83 2.92 -7.82
CA ALA A 34 -14.22 2.88 -7.36
C ALA A 34 -15.21 3.45 -8.38
N GLU A 35 -14.79 3.55 -9.65
CA GLU A 35 -15.60 4.18 -10.71
C GLU A 35 -16.83 3.33 -11.07
N ILE A 36 -17.99 4.01 -11.14
CA ILE A 36 -19.30 3.42 -11.42
C ILE A 36 -19.87 3.80 -12.80
N SER A 37 -19.31 4.84 -13.44
CA SER A 37 -19.75 5.26 -14.77
C SER A 37 -19.54 4.15 -15.78
N PRO A 38 -20.53 3.79 -16.62
CA PRO A 38 -20.43 2.69 -17.58
C PRO A 38 -19.21 2.77 -18.51
N HIS A 39 -18.82 3.99 -18.91
CA HIS A 39 -17.70 4.21 -19.82
C HIS A 39 -16.33 4.14 -19.15
N LEU A 40 -16.25 4.55 -17.88
CA LEU A 40 -14.98 4.62 -17.13
C LEU A 40 -14.69 3.33 -16.36
N ARG A 41 -15.72 2.61 -15.91
CA ARG A 41 -15.53 1.38 -15.13
C ARG A 41 -14.76 0.30 -15.90
N GLU A 42 -14.98 0.17 -17.22
CA GLU A 42 -14.26 -0.77 -18.07
C GLU A 42 -12.79 -0.34 -18.24
N ALA A 43 -12.56 0.97 -18.36
CA ALA A 43 -11.21 1.51 -18.41
C ALA A 43 -10.45 1.30 -17.07
N ALA A 44 -11.13 1.39 -15.93
CA ALA A 44 -10.55 1.10 -14.62
C ALA A 44 -10.22 -0.39 -14.44
N ASP A 45 -11.06 -1.30 -14.95
CA ASP A 45 -10.75 -2.73 -14.97
C ASP A 45 -9.53 -3.03 -15.87
N ALA A 46 -9.47 -2.42 -17.06
CA ALA A 46 -8.34 -2.56 -17.99
C ALA A 46 -7.05 -1.97 -17.40
N TYR A 47 -7.15 -0.88 -16.65
CA TYR A 47 -6.03 -0.24 -15.96
C TYR A 47 -5.36 -1.21 -14.96
N LEU A 48 -6.12 -1.86 -14.09
CA LEU A 48 -5.58 -2.84 -13.14
C LEU A 48 -4.95 -4.04 -13.84
N ARG A 49 -5.60 -4.59 -14.88
CA ARG A 49 -5.02 -5.70 -15.67
C ARG A 49 -3.68 -5.30 -16.31
N ASN A 50 -3.60 -4.08 -16.86
CA ASN A 50 -2.35 -3.58 -17.45
C ASN A 50 -1.21 -3.49 -16.42
N TYR A 51 -1.50 -3.16 -15.15
CA TYR A 51 -0.49 -3.20 -14.08
C TYR A 51 -0.08 -4.62 -13.74
N ILE A 52 -1.02 -5.56 -13.70
CA ILE A 52 -0.74 -6.98 -13.48
C ILE A 52 0.14 -7.53 -14.62
N ASP A 53 -0.21 -7.26 -15.88
CA ASP A 53 0.60 -7.67 -17.03
C ASP A 53 2.00 -7.04 -17.02
N LEU A 54 2.08 -5.76 -16.61
CA LEU A 54 3.35 -5.06 -16.48
C LEU A 54 4.21 -5.65 -15.36
N SER A 55 3.61 -6.03 -14.22
CA SER A 55 4.35 -6.66 -13.11
C SER A 55 5.00 -7.96 -13.54
N VAL A 56 4.26 -8.81 -14.26
CA VAL A 56 4.78 -10.07 -14.82
C VAL A 56 5.92 -9.80 -15.80
N LYS A 57 5.74 -8.82 -16.69
CA LYS A 57 6.73 -8.43 -17.68
C LYS A 57 8.02 -7.88 -17.05
N LEU A 58 7.90 -7.17 -15.93
CA LEU A 58 9.03 -6.63 -15.16
C LEU A 58 9.65 -7.64 -14.19
N GLY A 59 8.97 -8.74 -13.88
CA GLY A 59 9.37 -9.62 -12.80
C GLY A 59 9.16 -8.99 -11.42
N ALA A 60 8.19 -8.08 -11.30
CA ALA A 60 7.86 -7.46 -10.02
C ALA A 60 7.15 -8.48 -9.10
N GLU A 61 7.50 -8.44 -7.82
CA GLU A 61 7.03 -9.40 -6.83
C GLU A 61 5.66 -9.04 -6.27
N TRP A 62 5.31 -7.74 -6.24
CA TRP A 62 4.01 -7.26 -5.78
C TRP A 62 3.56 -5.97 -6.48
N ILE A 63 2.27 -5.65 -6.32
CA ILE A 63 1.66 -4.43 -6.82
C ILE A 63 0.81 -3.81 -5.72
N VAL A 64 1.15 -2.62 -5.25
CA VAL A 64 0.32 -1.87 -4.32
C VAL A 64 -0.85 -1.23 -5.07
N VAL A 65 -2.06 -1.43 -4.55
CA VAL A 65 -3.30 -0.91 -5.12
C VAL A 65 -4.11 -0.16 -4.05
N HIS A 66 -4.75 0.94 -4.46
CA HIS A 66 -5.74 1.64 -3.64
C HIS A 66 -7.15 1.10 -3.90
N GLY A 67 -8.07 1.30 -2.96
CA GLY A 67 -9.49 1.04 -3.16
C GLY A 67 -10.22 2.13 -3.98
N GLY A 68 -9.52 3.21 -4.30
CA GLY A 68 -10.09 4.38 -4.97
C GLY A 68 -10.68 5.38 -3.97
N TYR A 69 -11.67 6.15 -4.43
CA TYR A 69 -12.28 7.17 -3.59
C TYR A 69 -13.77 7.39 -3.93
N HIS A 70 -14.49 7.98 -2.99
CA HIS A 70 -15.89 8.36 -3.17
C HIS A 70 -16.12 9.83 -2.83
N PHE A 71 -17.23 10.36 -3.34
CA PHE A 71 -17.83 11.60 -2.88
C PHE A 71 -18.94 11.27 -1.88
N THR A 72 -19.23 12.15 -0.95
CA THR A 72 -20.17 11.93 0.18
C THR A 72 -21.52 11.32 -0.21
N GLY A 73 -22.04 11.61 -1.40
CA GLY A 73 -23.34 11.11 -1.86
C GLY A 73 -23.39 9.66 -2.41
N CYS A 74 -22.24 8.98 -2.56
CA CYS A 74 -22.17 7.71 -3.29
C CYS A 74 -21.34 6.62 -2.57
N GLN A 75 -21.08 6.76 -1.28
CA GLN A 75 -20.14 5.92 -0.52
C GLN A 75 -20.38 4.42 -0.72
N LYS A 76 -21.56 3.91 -0.37
CA LYS A 76 -21.85 2.47 -0.43
C LYS A 76 -21.71 1.88 -1.84
N ILE A 77 -22.20 2.62 -2.85
CA ILE A 77 -22.16 2.14 -4.24
C ILE A 77 -20.72 2.10 -4.74
N ARG A 78 -19.92 3.12 -4.42
CA ARG A 78 -18.51 3.19 -4.83
C ARG A 78 -17.66 2.19 -4.05
N LYS A 79 -17.90 1.98 -2.75
CA LYS A 79 -17.20 0.94 -1.98
C LYS A 79 -17.47 -0.44 -2.58
N GLN A 80 -18.72 -0.77 -2.86
CA GLN A 80 -19.05 -2.06 -3.50
C GLN A 80 -18.40 -2.18 -4.89
N ALA A 81 -18.43 -1.12 -5.70
CA ALA A 81 -17.78 -1.11 -7.01
C ALA A 81 -16.26 -1.30 -6.93
N SER A 82 -15.62 -0.75 -5.90
CA SER A 82 -14.21 -0.96 -5.59
C SER A 82 -13.92 -2.42 -5.23
N ILE A 83 -14.65 -2.97 -4.26
CA ILE A 83 -14.49 -4.37 -3.82
C ILE A 83 -14.67 -5.33 -4.99
N ASP A 84 -15.74 -5.17 -5.77
CA ASP A 84 -16.02 -6.00 -6.93
C ASP A 84 -14.91 -5.90 -7.99
N ARG A 85 -14.31 -4.72 -8.17
CA ARG A 85 -13.22 -4.52 -9.13
C ARG A 85 -11.92 -5.13 -8.64
N ILE A 86 -11.55 -4.94 -7.37
CA ILE A 86 -10.37 -5.58 -6.79
C ILE A 86 -10.53 -7.10 -6.86
N LYS A 87 -11.71 -7.64 -6.56
CA LYS A 87 -11.98 -9.08 -6.69
C LYS A 87 -11.70 -9.58 -8.10
N ARG A 88 -12.20 -8.89 -9.15
CA ARG A 88 -11.90 -9.25 -10.54
C ARG A 88 -10.42 -9.10 -10.90
N ALA A 89 -9.74 -8.10 -10.33
CA ALA A 89 -8.30 -7.93 -10.52
C ALA A 89 -7.52 -9.06 -9.85
N VAL A 90 -7.90 -9.47 -8.65
CA VAL A 90 -7.32 -10.62 -7.94
C VAL A 90 -7.53 -11.93 -8.71
N GLU A 91 -8.74 -12.20 -9.21
CA GLU A 91 -9.01 -13.35 -10.07
C GLU A 91 -8.14 -13.38 -11.36
N TYR A 92 -7.78 -12.20 -11.86
CA TYR A 92 -6.85 -12.09 -12.98
C TYR A 92 -5.40 -12.27 -12.52
N ALA A 93 -5.02 -11.69 -11.38
CA ALA A 93 -3.68 -11.82 -10.79
C ALA A 93 -3.33 -13.28 -10.44
N GLU A 94 -4.30 -14.05 -9.92
CA GLU A 94 -4.14 -15.49 -9.67
C GLU A 94 -3.71 -16.26 -10.94
N LYS A 95 -4.32 -15.94 -12.09
CA LYS A 95 -3.98 -16.58 -13.37
C LYS A 95 -2.59 -16.18 -13.88
N GLN A 96 -2.11 -15.03 -13.48
CA GLN A 96 -0.81 -14.48 -13.85
C GLN A 96 0.28 -14.75 -12.78
N ASN A 97 -0.10 -15.37 -11.66
CA ASN A 97 0.78 -15.55 -10.48
C ASN A 97 1.35 -14.21 -9.96
N ALA A 98 0.53 -13.15 -9.98
CA ALA A 98 0.88 -11.83 -9.47
C ALA A 98 0.26 -11.60 -8.09
N LEU A 99 0.90 -10.78 -7.26
CA LEU A 99 0.45 -10.44 -5.91
C LEU A 99 -0.02 -8.98 -5.87
N LEU A 100 -1.23 -8.75 -5.37
CA LEU A 100 -1.76 -7.42 -5.09
C LEU A 100 -1.67 -7.13 -3.59
N LEU A 101 -1.24 -5.92 -3.24
CA LEU A 101 -1.26 -5.42 -1.87
C LEU A 101 -2.26 -4.27 -1.79
N LEU A 102 -3.36 -4.47 -1.07
CA LEU A 102 -4.31 -3.38 -0.80
C LEU A 102 -3.75 -2.48 0.28
N GLU A 103 -3.66 -1.18 0.00
CA GLU A 103 -3.17 -0.17 0.94
C GLU A 103 -4.33 0.41 1.77
N ASN A 104 -4.14 0.55 3.09
CA ASN A 104 -5.00 1.42 3.89
C ASN A 104 -4.64 2.88 3.61
N LEU A 105 -5.64 3.68 3.35
CA LEU A 105 -5.50 5.09 3.02
C LEU A 105 -5.81 5.97 4.23
N ASN A 106 -5.59 7.25 4.07
CA ASN A 106 -5.84 8.25 5.10
C ASN A 106 -7.33 8.58 5.22
N GLY A 107 -7.78 8.79 6.45
CA GLY A 107 -9.08 9.40 6.72
C GLY A 107 -9.06 10.89 6.38
N GLU A 108 -10.13 11.39 5.78
CA GLU A 108 -10.34 12.79 5.49
C GLU A 108 -11.36 13.39 6.48
N PRO A 109 -11.33 14.71 6.74
CA PRO A 109 -12.36 15.36 7.53
C PRO A 109 -13.77 15.06 7.00
N GLU A 110 -14.77 14.92 7.89
CA GLU A 110 -16.15 14.55 7.54
C GLU A 110 -16.75 15.42 6.40
N LEU A 111 -16.37 16.69 6.33
CA LEU A 111 -16.84 17.62 5.30
C LEU A 111 -15.92 17.71 4.07
N ALA A 112 -14.92 16.84 3.95
CA ALA A 112 -14.10 16.77 2.74
C ALA A 112 -14.95 16.34 1.54
N GLU A 113 -14.62 16.84 0.36
CA GLU A 113 -15.33 16.48 -0.87
C GLU A 113 -15.03 15.04 -1.30
N VAL A 114 -13.81 14.57 -1.04
CA VAL A 114 -13.31 13.26 -1.44
C VAL A 114 -12.89 12.47 -0.20
N HIS A 115 -13.27 11.21 -0.13
CA HIS A 115 -12.83 10.25 0.88
C HIS A 115 -12.22 9.04 0.20
N TYR A 116 -11.06 8.63 0.66
CA TYR A 116 -10.34 7.47 0.11
C TYR A 116 -10.87 6.13 0.67
N MET A 117 -10.49 5.01 0.05
CA MET A 117 -10.92 3.68 0.47
C MET A 117 -9.80 2.65 0.32
N PRO A 118 -9.64 1.76 1.33
CA PRO A 118 -10.16 1.87 2.71
C PRO A 118 -9.41 2.94 3.51
N ASP A 119 -10.10 3.71 4.34
CA ASP A 119 -9.51 4.79 5.14
C ASP A 119 -9.57 4.56 6.66
N ASN A 120 -10.10 3.42 7.08
CA ASN A 120 -10.22 3.02 8.48
C ASN A 120 -10.11 1.50 8.62
N LEU A 121 -10.04 1.02 9.87
CA LEU A 121 -9.88 -0.40 10.17
C LEU A 121 -11.04 -1.26 9.68
N GLU A 122 -12.29 -0.83 9.93
CA GLU A 122 -13.50 -1.60 9.57
C GLU A 122 -13.58 -1.76 8.04
N ASP A 123 -13.37 -0.70 7.31
CA ASP A 123 -13.35 -0.74 5.84
C ASP A 123 -12.22 -1.65 5.33
N THR A 124 -11.02 -1.56 5.93
CA THR A 124 -9.89 -2.41 5.55
C THR A 124 -10.23 -3.90 5.77
N GLN A 125 -10.79 -4.24 6.92
CA GLN A 125 -11.24 -5.61 7.23
C GLN A 125 -12.29 -6.10 6.22
N GLU A 126 -13.26 -5.25 5.85
CA GLU A 126 -14.33 -5.62 4.90
C GLU A 126 -13.78 -6.07 3.54
N TYR A 127 -12.72 -5.43 3.01
CA TYR A 127 -12.10 -5.88 1.76
C TYR A 127 -11.55 -7.30 1.87
N PHE A 128 -10.84 -7.61 2.95
CA PHE A 128 -10.24 -8.94 3.15
C PHE A 128 -11.28 -10.01 3.50
N GLU A 129 -12.37 -9.65 4.16
CA GLU A 129 -13.50 -10.55 4.41
C GLU A 129 -14.24 -10.93 3.11
N GLN A 130 -14.43 -9.95 2.20
CA GLN A 130 -15.13 -10.18 0.94
C GLN A 130 -14.24 -10.77 -0.16
N ILE A 131 -12.90 -10.63 -0.06
CA ILE A 131 -11.94 -11.11 -1.05
C ILE A 131 -10.93 -12.03 -0.38
N GLN A 132 -11.29 -13.30 -0.23
CA GLN A 132 -10.44 -14.31 0.36
C GLN A 132 -9.57 -14.96 -0.74
N SER A 133 -8.34 -14.47 -0.90
CA SER A 133 -7.38 -14.97 -1.89
C SER A 133 -5.94 -14.87 -1.38
N PRO A 134 -5.09 -15.87 -1.68
CA PRO A 134 -3.67 -15.77 -1.38
C PRO A 134 -2.96 -14.68 -2.21
N ASN A 135 -3.58 -14.21 -3.31
CA ASN A 135 -3.02 -13.18 -4.18
C ASN A 135 -3.50 -11.76 -3.83
N LEU A 136 -4.21 -11.60 -2.70
CA LEU A 136 -4.48 -10.32 -2.06
C LEU A 136 -3.86 -10.30 -0.67
N ARG A 137 -2.95 -9.34 -0.44
CA ARG A 137 -2.30 -9.10 0.83
C ARG A 137 -2.43 -7.62 1.20
N TRP A 138 -1.93 -7.24 2.35
CA TRP A 138 -2.04 -5.90 2.89
C TRP A 138 -0.71 -5.13 2.78
N SER A 139 -0.78 -3.89 2.29
CA SER A 139 0.25 -2.88 2.41
C SER A 139 -0.17 -1.92 3.52
N PHE A 140 0.51 -1.98 4.66
CA PHE A 140 0.21 -1.16 5.83
C PHE A 140 0.96 0.16 5.79
N THR A 141 0.26 1.24 5.46
CA THR A 141 0.82 2.60 5.47
C THR A 141 0.63 3.23 6.84
N ILE A 142 1.70 3.32 7.61
CA ILE A 142 1.65 3.67 9.03
C ILE A 142 1.34 5.14 9.28
N ASN A 143 1.77 6.04 8.41
CA ASN A 143 1.44 7.45 8.53
C ASN A 143 -0.06 7.74 8.28
N HIS A 144 -0.74 6.95 7.45
CA HIS A 144 -2.20 7.01 7.31
C HIS A 144 -2.91 6.56 8.60
N ALA A 145 -2.42 5.49 9.22
CA ALA A 145 -2.96 5.01 10.48
C ALA A 145 -2.61 5.93 11.67
N HIS A 146 -1.52 6.70 11.59
CA HIS A 146 -1.01 7.50 12.70
C HIS A 146 -1.99 8.58 13.19
N PHE A 147 -2.71 9.20 12.28
CA PHE A 147 -3.72 10.21 12.65
C PHE A 147 -5.16 9.69 12.68
N ASP A 148 -5.37 8.40 12.41
CA ASP A 148 -6.64 7.75 12.73
C ASP A 148 -6.82 7.68 14.27
N PRO A 149 -8.03 7.85 14.81
CA PRO A 149 -8.29 7.80 16.24
C PRO A 149 -7.79 6.55 16.96
N ILE A 150 -7.74 5.39 16.29
CA ILE A 150 -7.21 4.13 16.87
C ILE A 150 -5.69 4.02 16.73
N GLY A 151 -5.08 4.82 15.86
CA GLY A 151 -3.64 4.87 15.62
C GLY A 151 -3.04 3.60 15.04
N ILE A 152 -1.73 3.60 14.86
CA ILE A 152 -0.96 2.44 14.39
C ILE A 152 -1.28 1.19 15.23
N LYS A 153 -1.34 1.36 16.55
CA LYS A 153 -1.63 0.25 17.48
C LYS A 153 -2.97 -0.40 17.20
N GLY A 154 -4.03 0.38 17.00
CA GLY A 154 -5.36 -0.14 16.72
C GLY A 154 -5.42 -0.95 15.42
N PHE A 155 -4.70 -0.51 14.38
CA PHE A 155 -4.60 -1.28 13.13
C PHE A 155 -3.83 -2.60 13.33
N VAL A 156 -2.69 -2.58 14.03
CA VAL A 156 -1.89 -3.79 14.29
C VAL A 156 -2.67 -4.81 15.14
N GLU A 157 -3.43 -4.34 16.14
CA GLU A 157 -4.24 -5.22 17.01
C GLU A 157 -5.53 -5.70 16.33
N GLY A 158 -6.08 -4.92 15.39
CA GLY A 158 -7.35 -5.23 14.73
C GLY A 158 -7.22 -6.03 13.44
N MET A 159 -6.11 -5.93 12.72
CA MET A 159 -5.87 -6.68 11.48
C MET A 159 -5.17 -8.01 11.74
N ASP A 160 -5.46 -8.98 10.88
CA ASP A 160 -4.61 -10.18 10.78
C ASP A 160 -3.28 -9.83 10.13
N MET A 161 -2.25 -9.64 10.95
CA MET A 161 -0.91 -9.27 10.49
C MET A 161 -0.24 -10.33 9.61
N SER A 162 -0.76 -11.55 9.53
CA SER A 162 -0.30 -12.55 8.56
C SER A 162 -0.66 -12.18 7.11
N LEU A 163 -1.58 -11.23 6.92
CA LEU A 163 -1.93 -10.67 5.60
C LEU A 163 -0.98 -9.54 5.18
N CYS A 164 -0.22 -8.96 6.12
CA CYS A 164 0.66 -7.83 5.83
C CYS A 164 1.96 -8.30 5.18
N GLU A 165 2.25 -7.84 3.98
CA GLU A 165 3.49 -8.13 3.24
C GLU A 165 4.41 -6.90 3.18
N GLU A 166 3.86 -5.70 3.22
CA GLU A 166 4.61 -4.45 3.17
C GLU A 166 4.14 -3.50 4.28
N VAL A 167 5.08 -2.93 5.01
CA VAL A 167 4.85 -1.79 5.91
C VAL A 167 5.48 -0.55 5.28
N ARG A 168 4.64 0.40 4.87
CA ARG A 168 5.08 1.67 4.26
C ARG A 168 5.31 2.69 5.35
N VAL A 169 6.51 3.27 5.34
CA VAL A 169 7.01 4.08 6.44
C VAL A 169 7.25 5.52 5.96
N ALA A 170 6.48 6.45 6.49
CA ALA A 170 6.74 7.88 6.43
C ALA A 170 6.39 8.49 7.78
N ASP A 171 6.97 9.65 8.09
CA ASP A 171 6.58 10.38 9.28
C ASP A 171 5.35 11.27 9.02
N ASN A 172 4.68 11.68 10.09
CA ASN A 172 3.51 12.52 10.05
C ASN A 172 3.42 13.30 11.38
N ASN A 173 2.72 14.43 11.38
CA ASN A 173 2.52 15.24 12.61
C ASN A 173 1.17 14.94 13.31
N GLY A 174 0.35 14.03 12.78
CA GLY A 174 -0.94 13.64 13.35
C GLY A 174 -2.09 14.62 13.06
N GLU A 175 -1.90 15.60 12.17
CA GLU A 175 -2.91 16.64 11.90
C GLU A 175 -3.63 16.44 10.57
N TYR A 176 -2.89 16.04 9.53
CA TYR A 176 -3.42 15.82 8.17
C TYR A 176 -2.47 14.92 7.38
N GLU A 177 -2.92 14.46 6.21
CA GLU A 177 -2.11 13.61 5.35
C GLU A 177 -0.88 14.35 4.83
N ILE A 178 0.28 13.86 5.24
CA ILE A 178 1.59 14.28 4.75
C ILE A 178 2.60 13.15 4.89
N HIS A 179 3.48 13.01 3.90
CA HIS A 179 4.59 12.06 3.94
C HIS A 179 5.88 12.80 4.27
N MET A 180 6.24 12.81 5.54
CA MET A 180 7.45 13.46 6.03
C MET A 180 8.60 12.46 6.11
N LYS A 181 9.83 12.97 6.02
CA LYS A 181 11.03 12.17 6.29
C LYS A 181 10.98 11.63 7.72
N PRO A 182 11.24 10.33 7.95
CA PRO A 182 11.30 9.77 9.29
C PRO A 182 12.20 10.56 10.24
N GLY A 183 11.69 10.87 11.42
CA GLY A 183 12.35 11.70 12.44
C GLY A 183 12.07 13.22 12.35
N THR A 184 11.19 13.65 11.43
CA THR A 184 10.80 15.07 11.30
C THR A 184 9.36 15.38 11.72
N GLY A 185 8.56 14.35 12.00
CA GLY A 185 7.22 14.42 12.54
C GLY A 185 7.15 13.96 14.01
N ASN A 186 6.07 13.27 14.36
CA ASN A 186 5.84 12.80 15.72
C ASN A 186 5.44 11.32 15.82
N VAL A 187 5.66 10.53 14.77
CA VAL A 187 5.48 9.08 14.83
C VAL A 187 6.50 8.45 15.77
N ASP A 188 6.05 7.66 16.74
CA ASP A 188 6.95 6.85 17.57
C ASP A 188 7.36 5.57 16.81
N PHE A 189 8.44 5.68 16.05
CA PHE A 189 8.96 4.54 15.25
C PHE A 189 9.47 3.40 16.12
N GLY A 190 9.96 3.68 17.33
CA GLY A 190 10.37 2.65 18.27
C GLY A 190 9.18 1.78 18.68
N GLU A 191 8.08 2.42 19.12
CA GLU A 191 6.86 1.69 19.45
C GLU A 191 6.25 1.00 18.21
N MET A 192 6.24 1.66 17.08
CA MET A 192 5.75 1.09 15.80
C MET A 192 6.47 -0.22 15.47
N PHE A 193 7.80 -0.23 15.49
CA PHE A 193 8.58 -1.45 15.25
C PHE A 193 8.27 -2.53 16.28
N ARG A 194 8.24 -2.18 17.57
CA ARG A 194 7.93 -3.14 18.63
C ARG A 194 6.56 -3.80 18.45
N LEU A 195 5.54 -3.04 18.08
CA LEU A 195 4.19 -3.54 17.83
C LEU A 195 4.16 -4.49 16.63
N ILE A 196 4.71 -4.06 15.50
CA ILE A 196 4.68 -4.81 14.24
C ILE A 196 5.48 -6.10 14.38
N GLU A 197 6.71 -6.05 14.89
CA GLU A 197 7.55 -7.24 15.07
C GLU A 197 6.96 -8.23 16.08
N SER A 198 6.34 -7.72 17.16
CA SER A 198 5.68 -8.57 18.16
C SER A 198 4.44 -9.29 17.62
N SER A 199 3.84 -8.79 16.54
CA SER A 199 2.72 -9.44 15.86
C SER A 199 3.12 -10.65 15.01
N GLY A 200 4.43 -10.87 14.83
CA GLY A 200 4.96 -11.95 13.99
C GLY A 200 5.04 -11.60 12.51
N PHE A 201 5.05 -10.31 12.16
CA PHE A 201 5.22 -9.81 10.79
C PHE A 201 6.44 -10.44 10.10
N LYS A 202 6.31 -10.78 8.81
CA LYS A 202 7.34 -11.44 8.00
C LYS A 202 7.65 -10.74 6.69
N GLY A 203 6.93 -9.67 6.40
CA GLY A 203 7.11 -8.88 5.19
C GLY A 203 8.31 -7.93 5.25
N HIS A 204 8.23 -6.84 4.53
CA HIS A 204 9.30 -5.86 4.42
C HIS A 204 8.82 -4.44 4.78
N TYR A 205 9.79 -3.59 5.16
CA TYR A 205 9.55 -2.16 5.38
C TYR A 205 9.98 -1.36 4.15
N MET A 206 9.12 -0.46 3.69
CA MET A 206 9.36 0.42 2.55
C MET A 206 9.38 1.89 2.99
N ASN A 207 10.54 2.54 2.87
CA ASN A 207 10.72 3.97 3.06
C ASN A 207 10.92 4.62 1.68
N GLY A 208 9.87 5.12 1.07
CA GLY A 208 9.86 5.56 -0.33
C GLY A 208 9.33 6.96 -0.56
N PHE A 209 9.50 7.87 0.40
CA PHE A 209 8.95 9.22 0.33
C PHE A 209 10.05 10.29 0.38
N GLY A 210 9.83 11.40 -0.33
CA GLY A 210 10.79 12.49 -0.43
C GLY A 210 11.82 12.29 -1.54
N SER A 211 12.97 12.93 -1.40
CA SER A 211 14.12 12.75 -2.29
C SER A 211 14.87 11.45 -1.97
N LEU A 212 15.78 11.04 -2.86
CA LEU A 212 16.65 9.90 -2.58
C LEU A 212 17.50 10.13 -1.31
N ASP A 213 17.97 11.34 -1.09
CA ASP A 213 18.75 11.68 0.10
C ASP A 213 17.87 11.57 1.37
N ASP A 214 16.60 12.04 1.31
CA ASP A 214 15.65 11.87 2.41
C ASP A 214 15.36 10.39 2.71
N MET A 215 15.26 9.55 1.67
CA MET A 215 15.08 8.11 1.84
C MET A 215 16.29 7.46 2.52
N LEU A 216 17.50 7.82 2.11
CA LEU A 216 18.74 7.29 2.69
C LEU A 216 18.91 7.73 4.14
N GLU A 217 18.74 9.02 4.45
CA GLU A 217 18.81 9.54 5.81
C GLU A 217 17.69 8.97 6.70
N GLY A 218 16.46 8.89 6.17
CA GLY A 218 15.32 8.29 6.85
C GLY A 218 15.54 6.81 7.17
N ARG A 219 16.17 6.06 6.25
CA ARG A 219 16.54 4.67 6.48
C ARG A 219 17.50 4.53 7.67
N GLU A 220 18.56 5.33 7.72
CA GLU A 220 19.51 5.27 8.83
C GLU A 220 18.83 5.59 10.19
N TYR A 221 17.98 6.62 10.23
CA TYR A 221 17.19 6.94 11.40
C TYR A 221 16.29 5.77 11.84
N LEU A 222 15.57 5.14 10.89
CA LEU A 222 14.69 4.01 11.18
C LEU A 222 15.47 2.80 11.70
N LEU A 223 16.65 2.52 11.13
CA LEU A 223 17.53 1.45 11.59
C LEU A 223 17.96 1.66 13.05
N GLU A 224 18.33 2.89 13.42
CA GLU A 224 18.66 3.23 14.82
C GLU A 224 17.48 2.93 15.75
N ARG A 225 16.28 3.35 15.39
CA ARG A 225 15.05 3.11 16.20
C ARG A 225 14.75 1.62 16.35
N ALA A 226 14.90 0.82 15.27
CA ALA A 226 14.71 -0.62 15.33
C ALA A 226 15.73 -1.32 16.24
N VAL A 227 17.00 -0.95 16.12
CA VAL A 227 18.09 -1.49 16.98
C VAL A 227 17.86 -1.17 18.45
N GLU A 228 17.39 0.04 18.79
CA GLU A 228 17.05 0.42 20.16
C GLU A 228 15.96 -0.47 20.78
N GLN A 229 15.09 -1.05 19.95
CA GLN A 229 14.08 -2.03 20.38
C GLN A 229 14.60 -3.46 20.41
N GLY A 230 15.87 -3.70 20.11
CA GLY A 230 16.47 -5.04 20.04
C GLY A 230 16.06 -5.84 18.82
N ILE A 231 15.57 -5.18 17.78
CA ILE A 231 15.16 -5.83 16.53
C ILE A 231 16.40 -6.11 15.67
N GLY A 232 16.55 -7.37 15.26
CA GLY A 232 17.62 -7.77 14.37
C GLY A 232 17.35 -7.27 12.95
N ILE A 233 18.37 -6.66 12.34
CA ILE A 233 18.31 -6.18 10.97
C ILE A 233 18.87 -7.24 10.05
N ASN A 234 18.04 -7.80 9.19
CA ASN A 234 18.49 -8.64 8.09
C ASN A 234 18.81 -7.72 6.90
N SER A 235 20.09 -7.65 6.55
CA SER A 235 20.60 -6.89 5.40
C SER A 235 20.48 -7.68 4.12
#